data_216f2b7a7d2abc99ea8b0e83096e7692
#
_entry.id   216f2b7a7d2abc99ea8b0e83096e7692
#
_cell.length_a   1.000
_cell.length_b   1.000
_cell.length_c   1.000
_cell.angle_alpha   90.00
_cell.angle_beta   90.00
_cell.angle_gamma   90.00
#
_symmetry.space_group_name_H-M   'P 1'
#
loop_
_entity.id
_entity.type
_entity.pdbx_description
1 polymer ?
#
loop_
_entity_poly.entity_id
_entity_poly.type
_entity_poly.pdbx_seq_one_letter_code
_entity_poly.pdbx_strand_id
1 'polypeptide(L)'
;KQVLIEAFIVEANSDFEKALGTRLGAYYGRAGNRVGGIQGDSGGVADLGNTGDSLFDFSQFSGTGSPSGIGILRRTGSGVLKTELRALEFMGMGKTISNPKIFTLDNQVATVTQGEEIPYQTTSDGTTSTSFKQAALKLEVTPSIIGDGNVLLTIQVNNDTADRTSSTDEPPIQKMEIVTKLLVADGDIVVIGGIKKNAKTNKKNQTPAIGNMPVIGNLFKGRENTDNLDELLVFIAPRIL
;
A
#
# COMPACT_ATOMS: atom_id res chain seq x y z
N LYS A 1 -22.36 -7.73 38.75
CA LYS A 1 -21.71 -6.49 38.28
C LYS A 1 -21.69 -6.49 36.75
N GLN A 2 -21.76 -5.30 36.18
CA GLN A 2 -21.64 -5.09 34.73
C GLN A 2 -20.29 -4.50 34.44
N VAL A 3 -19.76 -4.82 33.25
CA VAL A 3 -18.50 -4.29 32.77
C VAL A 3 -18.74 -3.68 31.39
N LEU A 4 -18.36 -2.41 31.23
CA LEU A 4 -18.21 -1.76 29.93
C LEU A 4 -16.80 -2.07 29.40
N ILE A 5 -16.71 -2.55 28.21
CA ILE A 5 -15.42 -2.82 27.54
C ILE A 5 -15.36 -1.96 26.29
N GLU A 6 -14.33 -1.13 26.20
CA GLU A 6 -14.02 -0.30 25.06
C GLU A 6 -12.71 -0.77 24.43
N ALA A 7 -12.71 -1.02 23.14
CA ALA A 7 -11.47 -1.25 22.39
C ALA A 7 -11.20 -0.07 21.47
N PHE A 8 -9.93 0.27 21.30
CA PHE A 8 -9.48 1.28 20.36
C PHE A 8 -8.50 0.63 19.39
N ILE A 9 -8.88 0.61 18.14
CA ILE A 9 -8.06 0.08 17.05
C ILE A 9 -7.60 1.26 16.22
N VAL A 10 -6.29 1.48 16.19
CA VAL A 10 -5.67 2.58 15.45
C VAL A 10 -4.85 1.98 14.33
N GLU A 11 -5.23 2.28 13.11
CA GLU A 11 -4.51 1.92 11.90
C GLU A 11 -3.91 3.17 11.29
N ALA A 12 -2.63 3.13 10.96
CA ALA A 12 -1.94 4.19 10.25
C ALA A 12 -1.15 3.60 9.09
N ASN A 13 -1.31 4.17 7.92
CA ASN A 13 -0.53 3.83 6.76
C ASN A 13 0.22 5.05 6.23
N SER A 14 1.40 4.83 5.70
CA SER A 14 2.20 5.84 5.05
C SER A 14 2.86 5.25 3.81
N ASP A 15 2.58 5.84 2.67
CA ASP A 15 3.14 5.45 1.39
C ASP A 15 4.05 6.56 0.89
N PHE A 16 5.30 6.23 0.66
CA PHE A 16 6.28 7.14 0.09
C PHE A 16 6.88 6.53 -1.18
N GLU A 17 6.85 7.30 -2.27
CA GLU A 17 7.43 6.91 -3.53
C GLU A 17 8.27 8.05 -4.09
N LYS A 18 9.50 7.75 -4.50
CA LYS A 18 10.39 8.69 -5.16
C LYS A 18 11.07 8.01 -6.34
N ALA A 19 10.88 8.57 -7.51
CA ALA A 19 11.49 8.08 -8.73
C ALA A 19 12.21 9.21 -9.47
N LEU A 20 13.40 8.90 -9.98
CA LEU A 20 14.21 9.79 -10.79
C LEU A 20 14.78 9.00 -11.96
N GLY A 21 14.54 9.45 -13.16
CA GLY A 21 15.04 8.79 -14.36
C GLY A 21 15.39 9.75 -15.47
N THR A 22 16.34 9.33 -16.29
CA THR A 22 16.75 10.03 -17.49
C THR A 22 16.55 9.14 -18.70
N ARG A 23 16.15 9.75 -19.79
CA ARG A 23 16.03 9.10 -21.09
C ARG A 23 16.84 9.92 -22.11
N LEU A 24 17.77 9.26 -22.76
CA LEU A 24 18.61 9.86 -23.78
C LEU A 24 18.45 9.09 -25.10
N GLY A 25 18.13 9.81 -26.14
CA GLY A 25 18.07 9.27 -27.49
C GLY A 25 18.82 10.17 -28.49
N ALA A 26 19.66 9.57 -29.30
CA ALA A 26 20.32 10.26 -30.36
C ALA A 26 20.31 9.38 -31.62
N TYR A 27 19.96 9.95 -32.77
CA TYR A 27 20.15 9.26 -34.03
C TYR A 27 20.65 10.19 -35.12
N TYR A 28 21.31 9.59 -36.11
CA TYR A 28 21.83 10.24 -37.28
C TYR A 28 21.24 9.59 -38.52
N GLY A 29 20.80 10.40 -39.49
CA GLY A 29 20.24 9.92 -40.74
C GLY A 29 19.44 11.00 -41.45
N ARG A 30 19.20 10.78 -42.77
CA ARG A 30 18.38 11.68 -43.59
C ARG A 30 16.90 11.29 -43.45
N ALA A 31 15.98 12.25 -43.63
CA ALA A 31 14.56 12.01 -43.53
C ALA A 31 14.12 10.73 -44.27
N GLY A 32 13.57 9.75 -43.51
CA GLY A 32 13.13 8.47 -44.05
C GLY A 32 14.12 7.32 -44.01
N ASN A 33 15.41 7.57 -43.76
CA ASN A 33 16.40 6.50 -43.66
C ASN A 33 17.31 6.71 -42.43
N ARG A 34 17.12 5.87 -41.40
CA ARG A 34 17.91 5.90 -40.17
C ARG A 34 19.18 5.08 -40.36
N VAL A 35 20.35 5.71 -40.26
CA VAL A 35 21.65 5.07 -40.50
C VAL A 35 22.28 4.55 -39.21
N GLY A 36 21.96 5.13 -38.07
CA GLY A 36 22.45 4.68 -36.77
C GLY A 36 21.91 5.54 -35.64
N GLY A 37 21.91 4.99 -34.43
CA GLY A 37 21.47 5.71 -33.25
C GLY A 37 21.86 5.03 -31.95
N ILE A 38 21.87 5.79 -30.87
CA ILE A 38 22.07 5.33 -29.50
C ILE A 38 20.80 5.71 -28.70
N GLN A 39 20.25 4.76 -28.04
CA GLN A 39 19.09 4.97 -27.16
C GLN A 39 19.40 4.36 -25.81
N GLY A 40 19.25 5.15 -24.76
CA GLY A 40 19.32 4.68 -23.40
C GLY A 40 18.07 5.12 -22.64
N ASP A 41 17.45 4.20 -21.93
CA ASP A 41 16.28 4.44 -21.13
C ASP A 41 16.40 3.78 -19.77
N SER A 42 15.88 4.48 -18.77
CA SER A 42 15.73 3.95 -17.42
C SER A 42 14.41 3.23 -17.18
N GLY A 43 13.52 3.13 -18.16
CA GLY A 43 12.20 2.52 -17.97
C GLY A 43 11.31 2.40 -19.21
N GLY A 44 11.82 2.32 -20.42
CA GLY A 44 11.02 2.10 -21.64
C GLY A 44 11.69 2.58 -22.94
N VAL A 45 11.18 2.18 -24.08
CA VAL A 45 11.74 2.49 -25.39
C VAL A 45 11.34 3.91 -25.81
N ALA A 46 12.30 4.83 -25.93
CA ALA A 46 12.04 6.13 -26.52
C ALA A 46 11.74 5.99 -28.02
N ASP A 47 10.50 6.21 -28.44
CA ASP A 47 10.18 6.27 -29.86
C ASP A 47 10.66 7.59 -30.45
N LEU A 48 11.78 7.53 -31.16
CA LEU A 48 12.36 8.65 -31.87
C LEU A 48 11.74 8.84 -33.28
N GLY A 49 10.76 8.00 -33.62
CA GLY A 49 10.28 7.90 -35.01
C GLY A 49 8.89 8.44 -35.27
N ASN A 50 8.10 8.71 -34.28
CA ASN A 50 6.77 9.23 -34.49
C ASN A 50 6.74 10.75 -34.27
N THR A 51 6.57 11.49 -35.36
CA THR A 51 6.54 12.96 -35.34
C THR A 51 5.16 13.54 -35.04
N GLY A 52 4.19 12.71 -34.69
CA GLY A 52 2.80 13.13 -34.58
C GLY A 52 2.21 13.18 -33.17
N ASP A 53 2.84 12.53 -32.18
CA ASP A 53 2.28 12.47 -30.83
C ASP A 53 3.36 12.80 -29.78
N SER A 54 3.01 13.62 -28.82
CA SER A 54 3.79 14.20 -27.73
C SER A 54 5.32 13.95 -27.77
N LEU A 55 6.07 14.98 -28.13
CA LEU A 55 7.55 14.99 -28.22
C LEU A 55 8.25 14.45 -26.96
N PHE A 56 7.58 14.50 -25.83
CA PHE A 56 8.05 14.03 -24.54
C PHE A 56 6.94 13.26 -23.82
N ASP A 57 7.26 12.07 -23.36
CA ASP A 57 6.36 11.26 -22.55
C ASP A 57 6.92 11.11 -21.12
N PHE A 58 6.28 11.77 -20.18
CA PHE A 58 6.64 11.73 -18.76
C PHE A 58 5.79 10.72 -17.97
N SER A 59 4.85 10.02 -18.62
CA SER A 59 3.88 9.14 -17.97
C SER A 59 4.42 7.78 -17.54
N GLN A 60 5.66 7.43 -17.86
CA GLN A 60 6.20 6.07 -17.74
C GLN A 60 6.84 5.71 -16.39
N PHE A 61 6.47 6.38 -15.30
CA PHE A 61 6.71 5.83 -13.98
C PHE A 61 5.49 5.02 -13.54
N SER A 62 5.74 3.80 -13.09
CA SER A 62 4.70 2.91 -12.53
C SER A 62 4.44 3.30 -11.08
N GLY A 63 3.72 4.40 -10.84
CA GLY A 63 3.43 4.87 -9.49
C GLY A 63 2.12 5.65 -9.40
N THR A 64 1.67 5.89 -8.18
CA THR A 64 0.40 6.56 -7.88
C THR A 64 0.45 8.08 -8.10
N GLY A 65 1.64 8.65 -8.18
CA GLY A 65 1.83 10.10 -8.34
C GLY A 65 1.86 10.56 -9.80
N SER A 66 1.74 11.86 -10.01
CA SER A 66 1.89 12.48 -11.34
C SER A 66 3.35 12.80 -11.60
N PRO A 67 4.02 12.13 -12.53
CA PRO A 67 5.40 12.43 -12.87
C PRO A 67 5.51 13.79 -13.55
N SER A 68 6.59 14.49 -13.27
CA SER A 68 6.96 15.71 -13.94
C SER A 68 8.36 15.59 -14.54
N GLY A 69 8.67 16.41 -15.52
CA GLY A 69 9.99 16.33 -16.13
C GLY A 69 10.33 17.50 -17.03
N ILE A 70 11.58 17.49 -17.46
CA ILE A 70 12.13 18.47 -18.39
C ILE A 70 12.69 17.70 -19.59
N GLY A 71 12.29 18.09 -20.79
CA GLY A 71 12.79 17.51 -22.02
C GLY A 71 13.51 18.54 -22.88
N ILE A 72 14.60 18.14 -23.52
CA ILE A 72 15.36 18.93 -24.49
C ILE A 72 15.44 18.15 -25.80
N LEU A 73 14.99 18.78 -26.88
CA LEU A 73 15.09 18.26 -28.22
C LEU A 73 15.94 19.19 -29.06
N ARG A 74 17.03 18.69 -29.62
CA ARG A 74 17.86 19.41 -30.60
C ARG A 74 17.87 18.67 -31.90
N ARG A 75 17.47 19.37 -32.98
CA ARG A 75 17.56 18.88 -34.36
C ARG A 75 18.70 19.61 -35.08
N THR A 76 19.51 18.85 -35.77
CA THR A 76 20.52 19.34 -36.71
C THR A 76 20.26 18.61 -38.02
N GLY A 77 20.40 19.22 -39.20
CA GLY A 77 19.97 18.70 -40.52
C GLY A 77 19.95 17.19 -40.72
N SER A 78 20.89 16.46 -40.15
CA SER A 78 20.99 14.99 -40.27
C SER A 78 20.90 14.26 -38.90
N GLY A 79 20.76 14.96 -37.77
CA GLY A 79 20.76 14.36 -36.45
C GLY A 79 19.67 14.89 -35.55
N VAL A 80 19.21 14.03 -34.62
CA VAL A 80 18.30 14.37 -33.55
C VAL A 80 18.87 13.90 -32.24
N LEU A 81 18.92 14.81 -31.27
CA LEU A 81 19.25 14.52 -29.88
C LEU A 81 18.02 14.85 -29.02
N LYS A 82 17.55 13.87 -28.29
CA LYS A 82 16.44 13.98 -27.35
C LYS A 82 16.90 13.57 -25.94
N THR A 83 16.76 14.45 -24.98
CA THR A 83 17.09 14.18 -23.57
C THR A 83 15.89 14.52 -22.71
N GLU A 84 15.46 13.60 -21.89
CA GLU A 84 14.38 13.77 -20.92
C GLU A 84 14.90 13.48 -19.52
N LEU A 85 14.59 14.35 -18.57
CA LEU A 85 14.76 14.13 -17.14
C LEU A 85 13.36 14.05 -16.52
N ARG A 86 13.06 12.94 -15.86
CA ARG A 86 11.76 12.68 -15.23
C ARG A 86 11.93 12.52 -13.74
N ALA A 87 11.02 13.09 -12.98
CA ALA A 87 10.99 12.98 -11.53
C ALA A 87 9.57 12.77 -11.03
N LEU A 88 9.43 11.93 -10.04
CA LEU A 88 8.20 11.67 -9.30
C LEU A 88 8.52 11.68 -7.82
N GLU A 89 7.71 12.36 -7.04
CA GLU A 89 7.69 12.24 -5.58
C GLU A 89 6.24 12.21 -5.12
N PHE A 90 5.88 11.19 -4.36
CA PHE A 90 4.54 10.99 -3.82
C PHE A 90 4.64 10.64 -2.33
N MET A 91 3.76 11.23 -1.52
CA MET A 91 3.61 10.93 -0.11
C MET A 91 2.14 10.86 0.22
N GLY A 92 1.68 9.69 0.67
CA GLY A 92 0.33 9.45 1.15
C GLY A 92 0.36 9.05 2.62
N MET A 93 -0.55 9.58 3.41
CA MET A 93 -0.75 9.18 4.81
C MET A 93 -2.23 9.01 5.08
N GLY A 94 -2.58 7.90 5.73
CA GLY A 94 -3.93 7.61 6.17
C GLY A 94 -3.94 7.19 7.64
N LYS A 95 -5.03 7.52 8.34
CA LYS A 95 -5.26 7.07 9.71
C LYS A 95 -6.72 6.72 9.89
N THR A 96 -6.98 5.53 10.40
CA THR A 96 -8.31 5.05 10.74
C THR A 96 -8.36 4.71 12.23
N ILE A 97 -9.41 5.12 12.89
CA ILE A 97 -9.65 4.80 14.31
C ILE A 97 -11.02 4.15 14.42
N SER A 98 -11.05 2.94 14.97
CA SER A 98 -12.28 2.21 15.27
C SER A 98 -12.41 2.01 16.78
N ASN A 99 -13.59 2.25 17.32
CA ASN A 99 -13.85 2.15 18.76
C ASN A 99 -15.13 1.35 19.03
N PRO A 100 -15.06 0.00 18.97
CA PRO A 100 -16.17 -0.84 19.39
C PRO A 100 -16.32 -0.82 20.92
N LYS A 101 -17.57 -0.75 21.38
CA LYS A 101 -17.95 -0.73 22.81
C LYS A 101 -19.02 -1.76 23.06
N ILE A 102 -18.91 -2.47 24.17
CA ILE A 102 -19.92 -3.44 24.57
C ILE A 102 -20.07 -3.53 26.10
N PHE A 103 -21.29 -3.69 26.55
CA PHE A 103 -21.61 -3.99 27.93
C PHE A 103 -21.87 -5.48 28.08
N THR A 104 -21.36 -6.06 29.17
CA THR A 104 -21.68 -7.45 29.52
C THR A 104 -21.66 -7.64 31.03
N LEU A 105 -22.20 -8.78 31.47
CA LEU A 105 -22.12 -9.22 32.85
C LEU A 105 -20.79 -9.92 33.13
N ASP A 106 -20.41 -9.97 34.37
CA ASP A 106 -19.27 -10.76 34.85
C ASP A 106 -19.37 -12.22 34.39
N ASN A 107 -18.28 -12.77 33.84
CA ASN A 107 -18.18 -14.11 33.27
C ASN A 107 -19.15 -14.42 32.12
N GLN A 108 -19.67 -13.40 31.40
CA GLN A 108 -20.50 -13.59 30.22
C GLN A 108 -19.75 -13.11 28.97
N VAL A 109 -19.75 -13.98 27.94
CA VAL A 109 -19.22 -13.61 26.65
C VAL A 109 -20.12 -12.59 25.97
N ALA A 110 -19.51 -11.58 25.38
CA ALA A 110 -20.20 -10.60 24.57
C ALA A 110 -19.46 -10.37 23.27
N THR A 111 -20.22 -10.15 22.19
CA THR A 111 -19.68 -9.95 20.86
C THR A 111 -20.32 -8.74 20.20
N VAL A 112 -19.51 -7.87 19.62
CA VAL A 112 -19.95 -6.82 18.72
C VAL A 112 -19.26 -7.01 17.38
N THR A 113 -20.04 -6.97 16.30
CA THR A 113 -19.54 -7.15 14.93
C THR A 113 -20.11 -6.07 14.04
N GLN A 114 -19.26 -5.47 13.21
CA GLN A 114 -19.63 -4.50 12.18
C GLN A 114 -18.83 -4.78 10.93
N GLY A 115 -19.50 -4.96 9.80
CA GLY A 115 -18.84 -5.25 8.55
C GLY A 115 -19.80 -5.58 7.42
N GLU A 116 -19.27 -6.23 6.41
CA GLU A 116 -20.01 -6.65 5.22
C GLU A 116 -19.73 -8.11 4.89
N GLU A 117 -20.65 -8.74 4.17
CA GLU A 117 -20.50 -10.09 3.64
C GLU A 117 -20.26 -10.00 2.14
N ILE A 118 -19.23 -10.68 1.66
CA ILE A 118 -18.82 -10.68 0.27
C ILE A 118 -19.19 -12.02 -0.34
N PRO A 119 -19.98 -12.04 -1.43
CA PRO A 119 -20.31 -13.26 -2.13
C PRO A 119 -19.11 -13.75 -2.97
N TYR A 120 -18.76 -15.01 -2.83
CA TYR A 120 -17.78 -15.72 -3.65
C TYR A 120 -18.51 -16.78 -4.46
N GLN A 121 -18.36 -16.76 -5.77
CA GLN A 121 -19.02 -17.70 -6.68
C GLN A 121 -18.04 -18.75 -7.15
N THR A 122 -18.41 -20.02 -6.95
CA THR A 122 -17.66 -21.15 -7.46
C THR A 122 -18.53 -21.91 -8.45
N THR A 123 -18.06 -22.04 -9.69
CA THR A 123 -18.76 -22.82 -10.72
C THR A 123 -18.05 -24.15 -10.91
N SER A 124 -18.75 -25.25 -10.67
CA SER A 124 -18.29 -26.60 -10.93
C SER A 124 -19.36 -27.35 -11.71
N ASP A 125 -18.97 -28.01 -12.78
CA ASP A 125 -19.86 -28.81 -13.66
C ASP A 125 -21.15 -28.09 -14.10
N GLY A 126 -21.05 -26.78 -14.38
CA GLY A 126 -22.21 -25.97 -14.81
C GLY A 126 -23.16 -25.56 -13.69
N THR A 127 -22.85 -25.90 -12.44
CA THR A 127 -23.61 -25.46 -11.26
C THR A 127 -22.82 -24.36 -10.53
N THR A 128 -23.44 -23.19 -10.37
CA THR A 128 -22.85 -22.08 -9.61
C THR A 128 -23.30 -22.15 -8.17
N SER A 129 -22.33 -22.21 -7.25
CA SER A 129 -22.55 -22.12 -5.81
C SER A 129 -22.00 -20.79 -5.30
N THR A 130 -22.79 -20.08 -4.48
CA THR A 130 -22.36 -18.82 -3.85
C THR A 130 -22.09 -19.08 -2.38
N SER A 131 -20.87 -18.74 -1.93
CA SER A 131 -20.48 -18.73 -0.53
C SER A 131 -20.25 -17.29 -0.08
N PHE A 132 -20.64 -16.96 1.15
CA PHE A 132 -20.41 -15.63 1.72
C PHE A 132 -19.21 -15.67 2.66
N LYS A 133 -18.31 -14.70 2.52
CA LYS A 133 -17.21 -14.48 3.46
C LYS A 133 -17.37 -13.13 4.11
N GLN A 134 -17.21 -13.10 5.42
CA GLN A 134 -17.37 -11.89 6.21
C GLN A 134 -16.05 -11.11 6.25
N ALA A 135 -16.12 -9.84 5.92
CA ALA A 135 -15.09 -8.83 6.15
C ALA A 135 -15.62 -7.87 7.20
N ALA A 136 -15.16 -8.01 8.45
CA ALA A 136 -15.75 -7.29 9.56
C ALA A 136 -14.76 -7.01 10.68
N LEU A 137 -15.02 -5.90 11.38
CA LEU A 137 -14.52 -5.65 12.71
C LEU A 137 -15.36 -6.45 13.71
N LYS A 138 -14.74 -7.37 14.45
CA LYS A 138 -15.37 -8.16 15.50
C LYS A 138 -14.57 -8.02 16.79
N LEU A 139 -15.24 -7.67 17.86
CA LEU A 139 -14.72 -7.77 19.22
C LEU A 139 -15.54 -8.82 19.99
N GLU A 140 -14.87 -9.84 20.46
CA GLU A 140 -15.44 -10.83 21.37
C GLU A 140 -14.67 -10.79 22.68
N VAL A 141 -15.37 -10.66 23.79
CA VAL A 141 -14.74 -10.47 25.09
C VAL A 141 -15.52 -11.17 26.18
N THR A 142 -14.78 -11.77 27.10
CA THR A 142 -15.32 -12.35 28.34
C THR A 142 -14.58 -11.73 29.51
N PRO A 143 -15.20 -10.82 30.27
CA PRO A 143 -14.62 -10.26 31.49
C PRO A 143 -14.82 -11.20 32.66
N SER A 144 -13.86 -11.25 33.57
CA SER A 144 -14.00 -11.90 34.88
C SER A 144 -13.45 -10.97 35.94
N ILE A 145 -14.31 -10.49 36.82
CA ILE A 145 -13.91 -9.58 37.88
C ILE A 145 -13.20 -10.37 38.98
N ILE A 146 -11.93 -10.05 39.16
CA ILE A 146 -11.10 -10.58 40.23
C ILE A 146 -11.04 -9.52 41.33
N GLY A 147 -11.02 -9.92 42.61
CA GLY A 147 -11.01 -9.00 43.74
C GLY A 147 -10.11 -7.78 43.53
N ASP A 148 -10.35 -6.70 44.27
CA ASP A 148 -9.58 -5.44 44.24
C ASP A 148 -9.73 -4.56 42.98
N GLY A 149 -10.84 -4.72 42.23
CA GLY A 149 -11.11 -3.85 41.08
C GLY A 149 -10.34 -4.21 39.80
N ASN A 150 -9.75 -5.40 39.75
CA ASN A 150 -9.11 -5.89 38.52
C ASN A 150 -10.06 -6.75 37.70
N VAL A 151 -9.97 -6.65 36.39
CA VAL A 151 -10.77 -7.43 35.44
C VAL A 151 -9.85 -8.30 34.61
N LEU A 152 -10.04 -9.61 34.67
CA LEU A 152 -9.38 -10.54 33.74
C LEU A 152 -10.22 -10.57 32.47
N LEU A 153 -9.61 -10.17 31.38
CA LEU A 153 -10.23 -10.10 30.05
C LEU A 153 -9.71 -11.24 29.17
N THR A 154 -10.61 -12.06 28.67
CA THR A 154 -10.31 -12.95 27.54
C THR A 154 -10.86 -12.29 26.28
N ILE A 155 -10.01 -11.98 25.32
CA ILE A 155 -10.32 -11.09 24.22
C ILE A 155 -9.93 -11.75 22.89
N GLN A 156 -10.83 -11.63 21.93
CA GLN A 156 -10.56 -11.89 20.53
C GLN A 156 -11.00 -10.66 19.73
N VAL A 157 -10.07 -10.06 19.01
CA VAL A 157 -10.32 -8.93 18.10
C VAL A 157 -9.96 -9.37 16.69
N ASN A 158 -10.92 -9.23 15.79
CA ASN A 158 -10.71 -9.43 14.36
C ASN A 158 -11.02 -8.10 13.65
N ASN A 159 -10.15 -7.69 12.73
CA ASN A 159 -10.38 -6.55 11.85
C ASN A 159 -10.09 -6.97 10.41
N ASP A 160 -11.09 -7.56 9.79
CA ASP A 160 -11.00 -8.09 8.44
C ASP A 160 -11.51 -7.04 7.44
N THR A 161 -10.68 -6.69 6.45
CA THR A 161 -10.99 -5.65 5.47
C THR A 161 -10.91 -6.21 4.06
N ALA A 162 -11.91 -5.93 3.22
CA ALA A 162 -11.88 -6.30 1.81
C ALA A 162 -11.03 -5.31 0.99
N ASP A 163 -10.14 -5.82 0.16
CA ASP A 163 -9.38 -5.01 -0.77
C ASP A 163 -10.20 -4.72 -2.04
N ARG A 164 -10.82 -3.53 -2.08
CA ARG A 164 -11.63 -3.07 -3.20
C ARG A 164 -10.83 -2.47 -4.36
N THR A 165 -9.51 -2.37 -4.22
CA THR A 165 -8.64 -1.89 -5.31
C THR A 165 -8.36 -2.97 -6.34
N SER A 166 -8.60 -4.23 -5.97
CA SER A 166 -8.53 -5.36 -6.89
C SER A 166 -9.71 -5.33 -7.86
N SER A 167 -9.42 -5.37 -9.16
CA SER A 167 -10.43 -5.41 -10.24
C SER A 167 -11.10 -6.77 -10.41
N THR A 168 -10.99 -7.66 -9.45
CA THR A 168 -11.61 -8.99 -9.45
C THR A 168 -12.97 -8.94 -8.79
N ASP A 169 -13.93 -9.71 -9.32
CA ASP A 169 -15.27 -9.85 -8.73
C ASP A 169 -15.22 -10.47 -7.32
N GLU A 170 -14.10 -11.11 -6.97
CA GLU A 170 -13.82 -11.70 -5.66
C GLU A 170 -12.62 -10.99 -5.02
N PRO A 171 -12.84 -9.92 -4.24
CA PRO A 171 -11.76 -9.18 -3.63
C PRO A 171 -11.06 -10.00 -2.53
N PRO A 172 -9.73 -9.95 -2.42
CA PRO A 172 -9.02 -10.57 -1.31
C PRO A 172 -9.38 -9.90 0.02
N ILE A 173 -9.50 -10.70 1.07
CA ILE A 173 -9.76 -10.21 2.43
C ILE A 173 -8.44 -10.19 3.21
N GLN A 174 -8.05 -9.02 3.65
CA GLN A 174 -6.95 -8.83 4.58
C GLN A 174 -7.45 -9.13 5.99
N LYS A 175 -6.82 -10.08 6.66
CA LYS A 175 -7.20 -10.52 8.00
C LYS A 175 -6.23 -10.01 9.04
N MET A 176 -6.79 -9.48 10.13
CA MET A 176 -6.07 -9.19 11.35
C MET A 176 -6.80 -9.82 12.53
N GLU A 177 -6.12 -10.64 13.29
CA GLU A 177 -6.67 -11.32 14.46
C GLU A 177 -5.71 -11.21 15.63
N ILE A 178 -6.23 -10.82 16.79
CA ILE A 178 -5.52 -10.81 18.07
C ILE A 178 -6.35 -11.61 19.07
N VAL A 179 -5.75 -12.65 19.64
CA VAL A 179 -6.34 -13.45 20.72
C VAL A 179 -5.42 -13.35 21.92
N THR A 180 -5.93 -12.87 23.04
CA THR A 180 -5.12 -12.68 24.24
C THR A 180 -5.95 -12.76 25.50
N LYS A 181 -5.27 -12.96 26.63
CA LYS A 181 -5.85 -12.93 27.97
C LYS A 181 -4.97 -12.06 28.86
N LEU A 182 -5.57 -11.05 29.50
CA LEU A 182 -4.84 -10.09 30.30
C LEU A 182 -5.66 -9.61 31.50
N LEU A 183 -4.94 -9.18 32.53
CA LEU A 183 -5.50 -8.57 33.71
C LEU A 183 -5.34 -7.06 33.64
N VAL A 184 -6.44 -6.32 33.77
CA VAL A 184 -6.48 -4.85 33.67
C VAL A 184 -7.21 -4.29 34.88
N ALA A 185 -6.70 -3.21 35.46
CA ALA A 185 -7.40 -2.50 36.50
C ALA A 185 -8.60 -1.72 35.94
N ASP A 186 -9.62 -1.53 36.79
CA ASP A 186 -10.81 -0.78 36.43
C ASP A 186 -10.48 0.64 35.96
N GLY A 187 -10.87 0.98 34.73
CA GLY A 187 -10.65 2.29 34.11
C GLY A 187 -9.27 2.50 33.47
N ASP A 188 -8.36 1.56 33.57
CA ASP A 188 -7.06 1.65 32.92
C ASP A 188 -7.16 1.32 31.42
N ILE A 189 -6.30 1.98 30.62
CA ILE A 189 -6.15 1.72 29.19
C ILE A 189 -4.82 1.00 28.96
N VAL A 190 -4.89 -0.19 28.39
CA VAL A 190 -3.70 -0.99 28.09
C VAL A 190 -3.60 -1.33 26.62
N VAL A 191 -2.37 -1.38 26.10
CA VAL A 191 -2.06 -1.88 24.76
C VAL A 191 -2.12 -3.40 24.81
N ILE A 192 -2.99 -4.02 24.02
CA ILE A 192 -3.06 -5.48 23.92
C ILE A 192 -2.18 -6.06 22.81
N GLY A 193 -1.81 -5.25 21.85
CA GLY A 193 -0.94 -5.68 20.77
C GLY A 193 -0.88 -4.68 19.64
N GLY A 194 -0.04 -4.99 18.67
CA GLY A 194 0.10 -4.20 17.46
C GLY A 194 0.95 -4.91 16.44
N ILE A 195 0.85 -4.44 15.20
CA ILE A 195 1.63 -4.93 14.07
C ILE A 195 2.23 -3.72 13.37
N LYS A 196 3.50 -3.80 13.05
CA LYS A 196 4.19 -2.83 12.22
C LYS A 196 4.82 -3.55 11.04
N LYS A 197 4.39 -3.17 9.85
CA LYS A 197 4.92 -3.71 8.59
C LYS A 197 5.55 -2.58 7.80
N ASN A 198 6.81 -2.75 7.44
CA ASN A 198 7.54 -1.81 6.61
C ASN A 198 8.09 -2.54 5.39
N ALA A 199 7.70 -2.11 4.19
CA ALA A 199 8.17 -2.66 2.93
C ALA A 199 8.92 -1.58 2.16
N LYS A 200 10.25 -1.78 2.01
CA LYS A 200 11.11 -0.90 1.23
C LYS A 200 11.52 -1.59 -0.06
N THR A 201 11.27 -0.94 -1.17
CA THR A 201 11.67 -1.42 -2.49
C THR A 201 12.55 -0.38 -3.16
N ASN A 202 13.77 -0.77 -3.50
CA ASN A 202 14.70 0.06 -4.25
C ASN A 202 14.93 -0.60 -5.62
N LYS A 203 14.46 0.05 -6.67
CA LYS A 203 14.71 -0.39 -8.05
C LYS A 203 15.73 0.52 -8.70
N LYS A 204 16.69 -0.07 -9.37
CA LYS A 204 17.70 0.64 -10.17
C LYS A 204 17.73 0.05 -11.56
N ASN A 205 17.35 0.85 -12.54
CA ASN A 205 17.44 0.51 -13.94
C ASN A 205 18.63 1.24 -14.55
N GLN A 206 19.46 0.54 -15.29
CA GLN A 206 20.63 1.15 -15.96
C GLN A 206 20.96 0.45 -17.26
N THR A 207 21.49 1.20 -18.21
CA THR A 207 22.03 0.62 -19.43
C THR A 207 23.34 -0.13 -19.10
N PRO A 208 23.46 -1.41 -19.47
CA PRO A 208 24.70 -2.17 -19.25
C PRO A 208 25.94 -1.43 -19.80
N ALA A 209 27.06 -1.54 -19.11
CA ALA A 209 28.33 -0.89 -19.39
C ALA A 209 28.33 0.65 -19.27
N ILE A 210 27.49 1.37 -20.00
CA ILE A 210 27.44 2.84 -20.00
C ILE A 210 26.95 3.40 -18.68
N GLY A 211 25.98 2.76 -18.04
CA GLY A 211 25.47 3.18 -16.73
C GLY A 211 26.53 3.18 -15.61
N ASN A 212 27.64 2.47 -15.76
CA ASN A 212 28.72 2.43 -14.75
C ASN A 212 29.85 3.41 -15.01
N MET A 213 29.79 4.19 -16.11
CA MET A 213 30.84 5.16 -16.43
C MET A 213 30.82 6.34 -15.42
N PRO A 214 31.99 6.78 -14.93
CA PRO A 214 32.07 7.99 -14.11
C PRO A 214 31.61 9.21 -14.94
N VAL A 215 30.95 10.16 -14.31
CA VAL A 215 30.42 11.41 -14.89
C VAL A 215 29.15 11.23 -15.73
N ILE A 216 29.16 10.42 -16.79
CA ILE A 216 28.01 10.28 -17.70
C ILE A 216 27.04 9.15 -17.33
N GLY A 217 27.46 8.20 -16.49
CA GLY A 217 26.64 7.05 -16.12
C GLY A 217 25.30 7.40 -15.46
N ASN A 218 25.20 8.55 -14.81
CA ASN A 218 23.95 9.01 -14.20
C ASN A 218 22.88 9.40 -15.23
N LEU A 219 23.26 9.73 -16.47
CA LEU A 219 22.33 9.99 -17.58
C LEU A 219 21.69 8.72 -18.15
N PHE A 220 22.16 7.53 -17.72
CA PHE A 220 21.70 6.23 -18.18
C PHE A 220 21.17 5.36 -17.03
N LYS A 221 20.75 6.01 -15.93
CA LYS A 221 20.21 5.36 -14.74
C LYS A 221 18.85 5.93 -14.39
N GLY A 222 17.96 5.03 -13.96
CA GLY A 222 16.75 5.36 -13.23
C GLY A 222 16.78 4.76 -11.83
N ARG A 223 16.26 5.47 -10.86
CA ARG A 223 16.11 5.00 -9.49
C ARG A 223 14.66 5.22 -9.05
N GLU A 224 14.10 4.22 -8.43
CA GLU A 224 12.77 4.24 -7.84
C GLU A 224 12.89 3.69 -6.42
N ASN A 225 12.47 4.47 -5.45
CA ASN A 225 12.42 4.09 -4.05
C ASN A 225 10.97 4.15 -3.60
N THR A 226 10.47 3.04 -3.10
CA THR A 226 9.13 2.93 -2.52
C THR A 226 9.28 2.49 -1.07
N ASP A 227 8.61 3.17 -0.14
CA ASP A 227 8.59 2.86 1.28
C ASP A 227 7.14 2.88 1.75
N ASN A 228 6.60 1.70 2.08
CA ASN A 228 5.25 1.52 2.57
C ASN A 228 5.29 1.09 4.02
N LEU A 229 4.65 1.85 4.88
CA LEU A 229 4.56 1.61 6.31
C LEU A 229 3.09 1.42 6.69
N ASP A 230 2.79 0.26 7.27
CA ASP A 230 1.50 -0.05 7.88
C ASP A 230 1.70 -0.28 9.38
N GLU A 231 0.99 0.46 10.19
CA GLU A 231 0.99 0.31 11.65
C GLU A 231 -0.42 0.07 12.16
N LEU A 232 -0.54 -0.88 13.06
CA LEU A 232 -1.75 -1.19 13.77
C LEU A 232 -1.44 -1.24 15.27
N LEU A 233 -2.27 -0.56 16.08
CA LEU A 233 -2.22 -0.63 17.53
C LEU A 233 -3.61 -0.88 18.05
N VAL A 234 -3.73 -1.77 19.02
CA VAL A 234 -5.01 -2.10 19.67
C VAL A 234 -4.89 -1.90 21.18
N PHE A 235 -5.79 -1.09 21.71
CA PHE A 235 -5.91 -0.78 23.13
C PHE A 235 -7.23 -1.31 23.65
N ILE A 236 -7.28 -1.57 24.94
CA ILE A 236 -8.53 -1.92 25.63
C ILE A 236 -8.64 -1.23 26.96
N ALA A 237 -9.86 -0.89 27.32
CA ALA A 237 -10.21 -0.26 28.59
C ALA A 237 -11.49 -0.92 29.16
N PRO A 238 -11.40 -1.72 30.22
CA PRO A 238 -12.56 -2.18 30.97
C PRO A 238 -13.00 -1.13 31.99
N ARG A 239 -14.30 -1.05 32.24
CA ARG A 239 -14.88 -0.22 33.30
C ARG A 239 -15.98 -0.98 34.00
N ILE A 240 -15.85 -1.15 35.33
CA ILE A 240 -16.84 -1.78 36.16
C ILE A 240 -17.93 -0.74 36.51
N LEU A 241 -19.20 -1.16 36.37
CA LEU A 241 -20.39 -0.36 36.67
C LEU A 241 -21.17 -0.98 37.82
#